data_3c9357b5a0c8193a4cc51bd103166fd5
#
_entry.id   3c9357b5a0c8193a4cc51bd103166fd5
#
_cell.length_a   1.000
_cell.length_b   1.000
_cell.length_c   1.000
_cell.angle_alpha   90.00
_cell.angle_beta   90.00
_cell.angle_gamma   90.00
#
_symmetry.space_group_name_H-M   'P 1'
#
loop_
_entity.id
_entity.type
_entity.pdbx_description
1 polymer ?
#
loop_
_entity_poly.entity_id
_entity_poly.type
_entity_poly.pdbx_seq_one_letter_code
_entity_poly.pdbx_strand_id
1 'polypeptide(L)'
;MPENNKPKWVIGSVAAGLCVVLLIVLAERGPAPQVQIVSVTREDLSASITGNGKVEPIAPTIAHAEFPTFVADVKAAEGQSVRKGQLILTLDAADVRAQLSQARANLLATQTDLRNARAGGPPDDVAQLQGDLQKAETQVANLDRTQQALTQLVTKGAATQDEVAQNQAALTTARASLQTLQQKKAALEQRASVNVESAGLHMKQQQDLVEALEEKVRSATVFAPVDGTLYSLPVRKGDFVKLGDVLAEMADLRQVRVRAFVDEPDLGSLAPNEGVQVLWDAMPNRIWNGKVEQVPKQVVARGSRSVGEVLCSVDNDKVELLPNVNVEVRILVHEQRGVLVVPRGAVRYDQGQHFVLAYDGDVVHRRDIKVGVAGENKYEVLSGLAQGDKVALPGEVDLRDGTKVRAAEGK
;
A
#
# COMPACT_ATOMS: atom_id res chain seq x y z
N MET A 1 97.53 -37.96 -59.84
CA MET A 1 96.11 -38.24 -59.73
C MET A 1 95.82 -38.59 -58.28
N PRO A 2 95.20 -37.79 -57.47
CA PRO A 2 94.72 -38.21 -56.13
C PRO A 2 93.24 -38.58 -56.15
N GLU A 3 92.93 -39.72 -55.57
CA GLU A 3 91.61 -40.25 -55.35
C GLU A 3 90.81 -39.43 -54.33
N ASN A 4 89.58 -39.13 -54.72
CA ASN A 4 88.59 -38.36 -53.88
C ASN A 4 87.84 -39.33 -52.96
N ASN A 5 88.32 -39.48 -51.77
CA ASN A 5 87.73 -40.32 -50.73
C ASN A 5 86.81 -39.44 -49.83
N LYS A 6 85.59 -39.25 -50.22
CA LYS A 6 84.63 -38.58 -49.34
C LYS A 6 84.24 -39.43 -48.16
N PRO A 7 84.37 -38.97 -46.90
CA PRO A 7 84.15 -39.79 -45.73
C PRO A 7 82.68 -40.18 -45.58
N LYS A 8 82.43 -41.47 -45.56
CA LYS A 8 81.07 -42.07 -45.32
C LYS A 8 80.46 -41.66 -44.02
N TRP A 9 81.15 -40.94 -43.16
CA TRP A 9 80.72 -40.43 -41.87
C TRP A 9 79.77 -39.25 -42.00
N VAL A 10 79.88 -38.40 -42.99
CA VAL A 10 79.06 -37.22 -43.19
C VAL A 10 77.65 -37.63 -43.64
N ILE A 11 77.44 -38.68 -44.40
CA ILE A 11 76.12 -39.18 -44.83
C ILE A 11 75.37 -39.80 -43.64
N GLY A 12 76.05 -40.46 -42.71
CA GLY A 12 75.47 -41.05 -41.52
C GLY A 12 74.99 -40.02 -40.52
N SER A 13 75.74 -38.91 -40.33
CA SER A 13 75.34 -37.86 -39.43
C SER A 13 74.15 -37.04 -39.95
N VAL A 14 74.02 -36.84 -41.27
CA VAL A 14 72.82 -36.15 -41.87
C VAL A 14 71.58 -37.04 -41.79
N ALA A 15 71.72 -38.35 -42.00
CA ALA A 15 70.60 -39.30 -41.85
C ALA A 15 70.14 -39.44 -40.39
N ALA A 16 71.09 -39.45 -39.42
CA ALA A 16 70.71 -39.42 -37.98
C ALA A 16 70.04 -38.12 -37.54
N GLY A 17 70.51 -36.96 -38.06
CA GLY A 17 69.87 -35.66 -37.81
C GLY A 17 68.48 -35.61 -38.38
N LEU A 18 68.20 -36.13 -39.57
CA LEU A 18 66.89 -36.20 -40.20
C LEU A 18 65.97 -37.17 -39.45
N CYS A 19 66.45 -38.28 -38.91
CA CYS A 19 65.65 -39.17 -38.05
C CYS A 19 65.29 -38.55 -36.69
N VAL A 20 66.20 -37.78 -36.09
CA VAL A 20 65.94 -37.07 -34.83
C VAL A 20 64.93 -35.97 -35.05
N VAL A 21 65.00 -35.19 -36.13
CA VAL A 21 63.99 -34.17 -36.49
C VAL A 21 62.63 -34.81 -36.79
N LEU A 22 62.65 -35.97 -37.49
CA LEU A 22 61.44 -36.73 -37.76
C LEU A 22 60.80 -37.29 -36.47
N LEU A 23 61.64 -37.79 -35.54
CA LEU A 23 61.16 -38.21 -34.21
C LEU A 23 60.65 -37.09 -33.32
N ILE A 24 61.27 -35.90 -33.37
CA ILE A 24 60.78 -34.70 -32.65
C ILE A 24 59.45 -34.24 -33.23
N VAL A 25 59.30 -34.23 -34.57
CA VAL A 25 58.05 -33.88 -35.23
C VAL A 25 56.90 -34.91 -34.97
N LEU A 26 57.26 -36.16 -34.79
CA LEU A 26 56.31 -37.24 -34.41
C LEU A 26 56.00 -37.22 -32.90
N ALA A 27 56.96 -36.83 -32.05
CA ALA A 27 56.77 -36.70 -30.60
C ALA A 27 55.92 -35.45 -30.19
N GLU A 28 55.94 -34.41 -31.02
CA GLU A 28 55.03 -33.23 -30.82
C GLU A 28 53.56 -33.51 -31.15
N ARG A 29 53.24 -34.66 -31.80
CA ARG A 29 51.84 -35.11 -31.96
C ARG A 29 51.42 -35.92 -30.75
N GLY A 30 51.21 -35.21 -29.61
CA GLY A 30 50.56 -35.78 -28.44
C GLY A 30 49.16 -36.32 -28.82
N PRO A 31 48.59 -37.25 -28.04
CA PRO A 31 47.24 -37.75 -28.33
C PRO A 31 46.27 -36.59 -28.40
N ALA A 32 45.42 -36.53 -29.46
CA ALA A 32 44.46 -35.48 -29.64
C ALA A 32 43.60 -35.31 -28.37
N PRO A 33 43.47 -34.07 -27.83
CA PRO A 33 42.75 -33.84 -26.61
C PRO A 33 41.29 -34.29 -26.72
N GLN A 34 40.78 -34.90 -25.66
CA GLN A 34 39.38 -35.27 -25.56
C GLN A 34 38.54 -34.05 -25.23
N VAL A 35 37.51 -33.81 -26.03
CA VAL A 35 36.64 -32.66 -25.91
C VAL A 35 35.19 -33.11 -25.92
N GLN A 36 34.42 -32.54 -25.03
CA GLN A 36 32.98 -32.75 -24.96
C GLN A 36 32.30 -32.06 -26.16
N ILE A 37 31.55 -32.83 -26.95
CA ILE A 37 30.85 -32.34 -28.14
C ILE A 37 29.34 -32.30 -27.85
N VAL A 38 28.71 -31.19 -28.17
CA VAL A 38 27.26 -31.01 -28.04
C VAL A 38 26.68 -30.66 -29.41
N SER A 39 25.53 -31.27 -29.73
CA SER A 39 24.82 -30.98 -30.96
C SER A 39 23.93 -29.75 -30.80
N VAL A 40 23.86 -28.91 -31.80
CA VAL A 40 22.94 -27.79 -31.92
C VAL A 40 21.52 -28.33 -32.17
N THR A 41 20.61 -28.04 -31.27
CA THR A 41 19.22 -28.52 -31.29
C THR A 41 18.26 -27.36 -31.41
N ARG A 42 17.01 -27.67 -31.83
CA ARG A 42 15.92 -26.70 -31.69
C ARG A 42 15.17 -27.00 -30.42
N GLU A 43 15.04 -25.99 -29.57
CA GLU A 43 14.37 -26.07 -28.28
C GLU A 43 13.64 -24.77 -28.00
N ASP A 44 12.74 -24.82 -27.03
CA ASP A 44 12.13 -23.61 -26.49
C ASP A 44 13.12 -22.96 -25.54
N LEU A 45 13.38 -21.68 -25.74
CA LEU A 45 14.31 -20.90 -24.93
C LEU A 45 13.55 -19.81 -24.19
N SER A 46 13.63 -19.81 -22.87
CA SER A 46 13.12 -18.72 -22.04
C SER A 46 14.25 -17.95 -21.41
N ALA A 47 14.18 -16.62 -21.51
CA ALA A 47 15.01 -15.75 -20.71
C ALA A 47 14.22 -15.34 -19.46
N SER A 48 14.86 -15.35 -18.32
CA SER A 48 14.27 -14.93 -17.08
C SER A 48 15.14 -13.89 -16.37
N ILE A 49 14.49 -12.91 -15.79
CA ILE A 49 15.11 -11.94 -14.88
C ILE A 49 14.85 -12.42 -13.46
N THR A 50 15.91 -12.55 -12.67
CA THR A 50 15.79 -12.93 -11.26
C THR A 50 16.03 -11.72 -10.37
N GLY A 51 15.21 -11.62 -9.32
CA GLY A 51 15.33 -10.58 -8.33
C GLY A 51 14.84 -11.05 -6.97
N ASN A 52 15.24 -10.34 -5.92
CA ASN A 52 14.66 -10.56 -4.60
C ASN A 52 13.35 -9.79 -4.49
N GLY A 53 12.37 -10.36 -3.79
CA GLY A 53 11.09 -9.70 -3.56
C GLY A 53 10.64 -9.81 -2.12
N LYS A 54 9.63 -9.01 -1.78
CA LYS A 54 8.93 -9.07 -0.50
C LYS A 54 7.45 -9.30 -0.76
N VAL A 55 6.86 -10.23 -0.02
CA VAL A 55 5.43 -10.53 -0.11
C VAL A 55 4.63 -9.50 0.67
N GLU A 56 3.59 -8.95 0.07
CA GLU A 56 2.69 -7.96 0.64
C GLU A 56 1.23 -8.36 0.38
N PRO A 57 0.31 -8.13 1.30
CA PRO A 57 -1.11 -8.25 1.00
C PRO A 57 -1.53 -7.22 -0.05
N ILE A 58 -2.49 -7.54 -0.92
CA ILE A 58 -2.98 -6.61 -1.95
C ILE A 58 -3.73 -5.43 -1.30
N ALA A 59 -4.59 -5.71 -0.32
CA ALA A 59 -5.42 -4.74 0.37
C ALA A 59 -5.37 -4.98 1.88
N PRO A 60 -4.29 -4.58 2.57
CA PRO A 60 -4.23 -4.71 4.01
C PRO A 60 -5.20 -3.73 4.67
N THR A 61 -5.92 -4.19 5.67
CA THR A 61 -6.68 -3.36 6.58
C THR A 61 -5.97 -3.33 7.93
N ILE A 62 -5.61 -2.13 8.37
CA ILE A 62 -4.86 -1.91 9.60
C ILE A 62 -5.77 -1.21 10.60
N ALA A 63 -5.93 -1.80 11.78
CA ALA A 63 -6.60 -1.15 12.90
C ALA A 63 -5.57 -0.44 13.77
N HIS A 64 -5.78 0.86 14.01
CA HIS A 64 -4.94 1.69 14.86
C HIS A 64 -5.66 2.09 16.14
N ALA A 65 -4.89 2.37 17.19
CA ALA A 65 -5.42 2.97 18.41
C ALA A 65 -5.77 4.45 18.17
N GLU A 66 -7.02 4.84 18.44
CA GLU A 66 -7.49 6.22 18.26
C GLU A 66 -7.27 7.11 19.48
N PHE A 67 -6.91 6.52 20.63
CA PHE A 67 -6.57 7.24 21.85
C PHE A 67 -5.63 6.38 22.73
N PRO A 68 -4.84 7.01 23.60
CA PRO A 68 -3.94 6.29 24.49
C PRO A 68 -4.74 5.58 25.58
N THR A 69 -4.53 4.24 25.72
CA THR A 69 -5.24 3.43 26.70
C THR A 69 -4.58 2.05 26.85
N PHE A 70 -5.16 1.18 27.68
CA PHE A 70 -4.74 -0.21 27.85
C PHE A 70 -5.61 -1.15 27.02
N VAL A 71 -5.02 -2.25 26.54
CA VAL A 71 -5.74 -3.34 25.92
C VAL A 71 -6.46 -4.13 27.02
N ALA A 72 -7.80 -4.05 27.03
CA ALA A 72 -8.63 -4.72 28.03
C ALA A 72 -8.71 -6.23 27.82
N ASP A 73 -8.89 -6.66 26.58
CA ASP A 73 -8.95 -8.08 26.23
C ASP A 73 -8.66 -8.31 24.74
N VAL A 74 -8.13 -9.52 24.41
CA VAL A 74 -7.85 -9.97 23.04
C VAL A 74 -8.64 -11.24 22.79
N LYS A 75 -9.46 -11.27 21.74
CA LYS A 75 -10.39 -12.36 21.41
C LYS A 75 -9.99 -13.19 20.20
N ALA A 76 -9.11 -12.68 19.35
CA ALA A 76 -8.59 -13.37 18.18
C ALA A 76 -7.11 -13.68 18.36
N ALA A 77 -6.62 -14.68 17.62
CA ALA A 77 -5.20 -15.05 17.59
C ALA A 77 -4.59 -14.69 16.21
N GLU A 78 -3.29 -14.38 16.21
CA GLU A 78 -2.53 -14.21 14.99
C GLU A 78 -2.58 -15.50 14.15
N GLY A 79 -2.73 -15.38 12.83
CA GLY A 79 -2.93 -16.48 11.90
C GLY A 79 -4.39 -16.96 11.79
N GLN A 80 -5.31 -16.45 12.61
CA GLN A 80 -6.71 -16.87 12.60
C GLN A 80 -7.47 -16.27 11.40
N SER A 81 -8.29 -17.10 10.74
CA SER A 81 -9.28 -16.60 9.78
C SER A 81 -10.40 -15.88 10.54
N VAL A 82 -10.71 -14.66 10.12
CA VAL A 82 -11.73 -13.78 10.71
C VAL A 82 -12.81 -13.43 9.70
N ARG A 83 -14.03 -13.22 10.18
CA ARG A 83 -15.16 -12.75 9.37
C ARG A 83 -15.44 -11.29 9.64
N LYS A 84 -15.98 -10.61 8.65
CA LYS A 84 -16.46 -9.22 8.80
C LYS A 84 -17.40 -9.11 10.01
N GLY A 85 -17.13 -8.15 10.90
CA GLY A 85 -17.87 -7.92 12.15
C GLY A 85 -17.44 -8.82 13.31
N GLN A 86 -16.46 -9.69 13.15
CA GLN A 86 -15.91 -10.48 14.26
C GLN A 86 -15.10 -9.60 15.18
N LEU A 87 -15.30 -9.75 16.51
CA LEU A 87 -14.54 -9.03 17.53
C LEU A 87 -13.10 -9.55 17.60
N ILE A 88 -12.14 -8.64 17.46
CA ILE A 88 -10.70 -8.91 17.52
C ILE A 88 -10.16 -8.64 18.93
N LEU A 89 -10.33 -7.42 19.40
CA LEU A 89 -9.88 -6.99 20.73
C LEU A 89 -10.76 -5.86 21.27
N THR A 90 -10.63 -5.59 22.55
CA THR A 90 -11.26 -4.45 23.22
C THR A 90 -10.20 -3.64 23.97
N LEU A 91 -10.33 -2.33 23.87
CA LEU A 91 -9.54 -1.36 24.63
C LEU A 91 -10.30 -0.94 25.89
N ASP A 92 -9.59 -0.50 26.92
CA ASP A 92 -10.21 0.07 28.10
C ASP A 92 -10.77 1.46 27.77
N ALA A 93 -12.07 1.61 27.85
CA ALA A 93 -12.77 2.85 27.60
C ALA A 93 -13.43 3.44 28.84
N ALA A 94 -13.02 3.02 30.04
CA ALA A 94 -13.64 3.49 31.28
C ALA A 94 -13.63 4.99 31.41
N ASP A 95 -12.47 5.61 31.18
CA ASP A 95 -12.31 7.08 31.24
C ASP A 95 -13.14 7.81 30.16
N VAL A 96 -13.14 7.26 28.93
CA VAL A 96 -13.93 7.86 27.82
C VAL A 96 -15.42 7.74 28.11
N ARG A 97 -15.89 6.64 28.69
CA ARG A 97 -17.31 6.48 29.10
C ARG A 97 -17.69 7.43 30.22
N ALA A 98 -16.80 7.69 31.17
CA ALA A 98 -17.03 8.68 32.22
C ALA A 98 -17.15 10.10 31.62
N GLN A 99 -16.23 10.45 30.71
CA GLN A 99 -16.30 11.75 29.98
C GLN A 99 -17.59 11.87 29.15
N LEU A 100 -17.98 10.81 28.45
CA LEU A 100 -19.24 10.77 27.68
C LEU A 100 -20.46 10.99 28.59
N SER A 101 -20.49 10.36 29.76
CA SER A 101 -21.58 10.54 30.73
C SER A 101 -21.67 11.99 31.22
N GLN A 102 -20.52 12.62 31.49
CA GLN A 102 -20.46 14.03 31.86
C GLN A 102 -20.92 14.96 30.71
N ALA A 103 -20.43 14.69 29.49
CA ALA A 103 -20.82 15.48 28.30
C ALA A 103 -22.32 15.38 28.02
N ARG A 104 -22.92 14.20 28.18
CA ARG A 104 -24.39 14.01 28.06
C ARG A 104 -25.16 14.80 29.12
N ALA A 105 -24.69 14.84 30.35
CA ALA A 105 -25.28 15.65 31.40
C ALA A 105 -25.21 17.15 31.05
N ASN A 106 -24.09 17.63 30.57
CA ASN A 106 -23.91 19.02 30.10
C ASN A 106 -24.81 19.34 28.90
N LEU A 107 -24.94 18.40 27.95
CA LEU A 107 -25.87 18.56 26.81
C LEU A 107 -27.32 18.74 27.26
N LEU A 108 -27.76 17.95 28.25
CA LEU A 108 -29.12 18.07 28.82
C LEU A 108 -29.31 19.46 29.49
N ALA A 109 -28.30 19.97 30.20
CA ALA A 109 -28.34 21.31 30.79
C ALA A 109 -28.48 22.38 29.70
N THR A 110 -27.63 22.36 28.67
CA THR A 110 -27.70 23.34 27.57
C THR A 110 -28.99 23.24 26.73
N GLN A 111 -29.57 22.04 26.59
CA GLN A 111 -30.89 21.90 26.00
C GLN A 111 -31.99 22.60 26.82
N THR A 112 -31.89 22.54 28.15
CA THR A 112 -32.81 23.23 29.06
C THR A 112 -32.63 24.74 28.94
N ASP A 113 -31.37 25.23 28.90
CA ASP A 113 -31.08 26.65 28.74
C ASP A 113 -31.63 27.18 27.38
N LEU A 114 -31.46 26.42 26.29
CA LEU A 114 -32.03 26.78 24.99
C LEU A 114 -33.59 26.83 25.04
N ARG A 115 -34.22 25.89 25.75
CA ARG A 115 -35.69 25.89 25.94
C ARG A 115 -36.16 27.13 26.70
N ASN A 116 -35.47 27.48 27.79
CA ASN A 116 -35.75 28.67 28.59
C ASN A 116 -35.52 29.95 27.77
N ALA A 117 -34.41 30.02 27.01
CA ALA A 117 -34.17 31.17 26.12
C ALA A 117 -35.27 31.34 25.08
N ARG A 118 -35.75 30.23 24.45
CA ARG A 118 -36.87 30.23 23.48
C ARG A 118 -38.20 30.65 24.09
N ALA A 119 -38.42 30.41 25.40
CA ALA A 119 -39.59 30.84 26.13
C ALA A 119 -39.53 32.34 26.52
N GLY A 120 -38.46 33.06 26.19
CA GLY A 120 -38.28 34.47 26.52
C GLY A 120 -37.62 34.72 27.88
N GLY A 121 -37.17 33.66 28.56
CA GLY A 121 -36.58 33.68 29.89
C GLY A 121 -37.17 32.61 30.81
N PRO A 122 -36.85 32.64 32.10
CA PRO A 122 -37.45 31.74 33.07
C PRO A 122 -38.98 31.82 33.04
N PRO A 123 -39.69 30.66 33.07
CA PRO A 123 -41.15 30.62 32.91
C PRO A 123 -41.91 31.52 33.90
N ASP A 124 -41.42 31.62 35.15
CA ASP A 124 -42.04 32.44 36.17
C ASP A 124 -41.99 33.95 35.87
N ASP A 125 -40.81 34.41 35.38
CA ASP A 125 -40.64 35.83 35.01
C ASP A 125 -41.49 36.23 33.82
N VAL A 126 -41.65 35.37 32.83
CA VAL A 126 -42.50 35.58 31.66
C VAL A 126 -43.96 35.61 32.07
N ALA A 127 -44.40 34.69 32.93
CA ALA A 127 -45.77 34.61 33.41
C ALA A 127 -46.15 35.86 34.26
N GLN A 128 -45.21 36.30 35.11
CA GLN A 128 -45.42 37.53 35.92
C GLN A 128 -45.56 38.76 35.01
N LEU A 129 -44.69 38.97 34.03
CA LEU A 129 -44.78 40.09 33.10
C LEU A 129 -46.07 40.11 32.29
N GLN A 130 -46.53 38.93 31.86
CA GLN A 130 -47.80 38.78 31.15
C GLN A 130 -48.95 39.15 32.05
N GLY A 131 -48.95 38.73 33.32
CA GLY A 131 -49.98 39.11 34.32
C GLY A 131 -50.00 40.61 34.61
N ASP A 132 -48.81 41.24 34.70
CA ASP A 132 -48.72 42.70 34.93
C ASP A 132 -49.22 43.52 33.72
N LEU A 133 -48.89 43.08 32.51
CA LEU A 133 -49.43 43.68 31.27
C LEU A 133 -50.97 43.61 31.21
N GLN A 134 -51.54 42.45 31.48
CA GLN A 134 -53.00 42.25 31.46
C GLN A 134 -53.68 43.14 32.48
N LYS A 135 -53.10 43.31 33.70
CA LYS A 135 -53.62 44.23 34.71
C LYS A 135 -53.57 45.67 34.24
N ALA A 136 -52.46 46.13 33.68
CA ALA A 136 -52.25 47.47 33.17
C ALA A 136 -53.21 47.80 32.00
N GLU A 137 -53.39 46.87 31.06
CA GLU A 137 -54.32 46.98 29.94
C GLU A 137 -55.74 47.13 30.43
N THR A 138 -56.13 46.29 31.41
CA THR A 138 -57.52 46.37 32.03
C THR A 138 -57.73 47.69 32.73
N GLN A 139 -56.73 48.21 33.45
CA GLN A 139 -56.76 49.47 34.12
C GLN A 139 -56.96 50.66 33.15
N VAL A 140 -56.16 50.68 32.07
CA VAL A 140 -56.32 51.71 31.02
C VAL A 140 -57.70 51.66 30.37
N ALA A 141 -58.18 50.43 30.02
CA ALA A 141 -59.48 50.25 29.42
C ALA A 141 -60.62 50.71 30.32
N ASN A 142 -60.50 50.49 31.67
CA ASN A 142 -61.48 50.96 32.64
C ASN A 142 -61.52 52.50 32.77
N LEU A 143 -60.31 53.11 32.93
CA LEU A 143 -60.18 54.57 33.02
C LEU A 143 -60.60 55.28 31.75
N ASP A 144 -60.34 54.69 30.57
CA ASP A 144 -60.77 55.24 29.27
C ASP A 144 -62.29 55.24 29.13
N ARG A 145 -62.97 54.12 29.53
CA ARG A 145 -64.48 54.10 29.57
C ARG A 145 -65.02 55.13 30.54
N THR A 146 -64.43 55.27 31.75
CA THR A 146 -64.78 56.29 32.73
C THR A 146 -64.61 57.69 32.16
N GLN A 147 -63.50 57.94 31.44
CA GLN A 147 -63.25 59.23 30.77
C GLN A 147 -64.33 59.58 29.75
N GLN A 148 -64.72 58.63 28.93
CA GLN A 148 -65.75 58.79 27.94
C GLN A 148 -67.14 59.10 28.63
N ALA A 149 -67.47 58.36 29.69
CA ALA A 149 -68.68 58.57 30.46
C ALA A 149 -68.73 59.95 31.14
N LEU A 150 -67.59 60.33 31.84
CA LEU A 150 -67.52 61.66 32.50
C LEU A 150 -67.62 62.79 31.48
N THR A 151 -67.02 62.71 30.32
CA THR A 151 -67.05 63.69 29.25
C THR A 151 -68.50 63.90 28.78
N GLN A 152 -69.30 62.82 28.62
CA GLN A 152 -70.72 62.90 28.28
C GLN A 152 -71.57 63.46 29.41
N LEU A 153 -71.21 63.16 30.68
CA LEU A 153 -71.93 63.69 31.84
C LEU A 153 -71.68 65.19 32.06
N VAL A 154 -70.52 65.70 31.78
CA VAL A 154 -70.20 67.12 31.83
C VAL A 154 -71.04 67.91 30.84
N THR A 155 -71.24 67.42 29.60
CA THR A 155 -72.10 68.05 28.57
C THR A 155 -73.57 68.12 29.00
N LYS A 156 -73.94 67.20 29.90
CA LYS A 156 -75.31 67.16 30.51
C LYS A 156 -75.40 67.88 31.85
N GLY A 157 -74.31 68.50 32.33
CA GLY A 157 -74.29 69.19 33.62
C GLY A 157 -74.26 68.27 34.87
N ALA A 158 -74.04 66.98 34.67
CA ALA A 158 -74.07 65.90 35.68
C ALA A 158 -72.73 65.46 36.26
N ALA A 159 -71.62 66.07 35.79
CA ALA A 159 -70.22 65.89 36.32
C ALA A 159 -69.47 67.21 36.19
N THR A 160 -68.37 67.36 36.98
CA THR A 160 -67.49 68.51 36.99
C THR A 160 -66.32 68.37 36.04
N GLN A 161 -65.77 69.53 35.60
CA GLN A 161 -64.51 69.52 34.81
C GLN A 161 -63.29 68.98 35.60
N ASP A 162 -63.31 69.16 36.92
CA ASP A 162 -62.27 68.64 37.81
C ASP A 162 -62.29 67.13 37.85
N GLU A 163 -63.42 66.45 37.84
CA GLU A 163 -63.55 65.01 37.78
C GLU A 163 -62.94 64.45 36.46
N VAL A 164 -63.22 65.12 35.32
CA VAL A 164 -62.64 64.78 34.00
C VAL A 164 -61.13 64.95 34.03
N ALA A 165 -60.65 66.10 34.63
CA ALA A 165 -59.23 66.36 34.72
C ALA A 165 -58.46 65.32 35.61
N GLN A 166 -59.08 64.97 36.76
CA GLN A 166 -58.52 63.93 37.65
C GLN A 166 -58.46 62.57 36.97
N ASN A 167 -59.55 62.16 36.29
CA ASN A 167 -59.53 60.87 35.56
C ASN A 167 -58.58 60.93 34.39
N GLN A 168 -58.43 62.05 33.69
CA GLN A 168 -57.41 62.22 32.60
C GLN A 168 -55.99 62.09 33.13
N ALA A 169 -55.64 62.62 34.30
CA ALA A 169 -54.37 62.46 34.93
C ALA A 169 -54.11 60.98 35.29
N ALA A 170 -55.11 60.30 35.87
CA ALA A 170 -55.04 58.88 36.18
C ALA A 170 -54.86 58.01 34.91
N LEU A 171 -55.61 58.33 33.83
CA LEU A 171 -55.48 57.67 32.54
C LEU A 171 -54.10 57.86 31.91
N THR A 172 -53.53 59.06 32.01
CA THR A 172 -52.16 59.36 31.53
C THR A 172 -51.13 58.56 32.28
N THR A 173 -51.23 58.46 33.62
CA THR A 173 -50.34 57.65 34.45
C THR A 173 -50.46 56.17 34.15
N ALA A 174 -51.68 55.64 33.95
CA ALA A 174 -51.89 54.25 33.61
C ALA A 174 -51.33 53.89 32.22
N ARG A 175 -51.53 54.81 31.23
CA ARG A 175 -50.92 54.65 29.90
C ARG A 175 -49.37 54.63 29.94
N ALA A 176 -48.73 55.51 30.74
CA ALA A 176 -47.33 55.56 30.96
C ALA A 176 -46.81 54.23 31.58
N SER A 177 -47.55 53.68 32.57
CA SER A 177 -47.23 52.40 33.18
C SER A 177 -47.33 51.24 32.15
N LEU A 178 -48.38 51.18 31.35
CA LEU A 178 -48.60 50.22 30.30
C LEU A 178 -47.41 50.28 29.25
N GLN A 179 -47.09 51.51 28.84
CA GLN A 179 -45.96 51.72 27.89
C GLN A 179 -44.66 51.22 28.46
N THR A 180 -44.38 51.47 29.75
CA THR A 180 -43.15 50.95 30.44
C THR A 180 -43.11 49.41 30.41
N LEU A 181 -44.21 48.74 30.70
CA LEU A 181 -44.33 47.29 30.65
C LEU A 181 -44.16 46.73 29.22
N GLN A 182 -44.77 47.43 28.22
CA GLN A 182 -44.57 47.06 26.80
C GLN A 182 -43.10 47.20 26.33
N GLN A 183 -42.41 48.28 26.75
CA GLN A 183 -40.99 48.47 26.51
C GLN A 183 -40.16 47.38 27.18
N LYS A 184 -40.50 47.00 28.43
CA LYS A 184 -39.86 45.90 29.14
C LYS A 184 -40.03 44.58 28.39
N LYS A 185 -41.25 44.30 27.85
CA LYS A 185 -41.53 43.13 27.03
C LYS A 185 -40.70 43.12 25.76
N ALA A 186 -40.65 44.20 25.00
CA ALA A 186 -39.87 44.34 23.78
C ALA A 186 -38.35 44.14 24.03
N ALA A 187 -37.83 44.71 25.14
CA ALA A 187 -36.43 44.52 25.54
C ALA A 187 -36.12 43.08 25.91
N LEU A 188 -37.05 42.37 26.57
CA LEU A 188 -36.89 40.92 26.85
C LEU A 188 -36.92 40.09 25.58
N GLU A 189 -37.81 40.36 24.65
CA GLU A 189 -37.91 39.66 23.36
C GLU A 189 -36.63 39.86 22.53
N GLN A 190 -36.07 41.05 22.50
CA GLN A 190 -34.80 41.34 21.83
C GLN A 190 -33.62 40.59 22.48
N ARG A 191 -33.53 40.59 23.83
CA ARG A 191 -32.52 39.82 24.56
C ARG A 191 -32.70 38.32 24.35
N ALA A 192 -33.93 37.84 24.30
CA ALA A 192 -34.23 36.43 24.08
C ALA A 192 -33.73 35.96 22.74
N SER A 193 -33.79 36.75 21.67
CA SER A 193 -33.24 36.35 20.35
C SER A 193 -31.73 36.10 20.40
N VAL A 194 -30.97 36.98 21.02
CA VAL A 194 -29.53 36.84 21.23
C VAL A 194 -29.20 35.64 22.13
N ASN A 195 -29.98 35.47 23.21
CA ASN A 195 -29.82 34.35 24.12
C ASN A 195 -30.12 32.99 23.44
N VAL A 196 -31.14 32.94 22.57
CA VAL A 196 -31.48 31.74 21.79
C VAL A 196 -30.34 31.36 20.87
N GLU A 197 -29.74 32.32 20.16
CA GLU A 197 -28.58 32.08 19.29
C GLU A 197 -27.38 31.55 20.07
N SER A 198 -27.02 32.25 21.19
CA SER A 198 -25.92 31.83 22.06
C SER A 198 -26.15 30.45 22.68
N ALA A 199 -27.31 30.21 23.25
CA ALA A 199 -27.68 28.91 23.83
C ALA A 199 -27.71 27.80 22.76
N GLY A 200 -28.13 28.12 21.51
CA GLY A 200 -28.07 27.21 20.39
C GLY A 200 -26.66 26.80 20.01
N LEU A 201 -25.73 27.75 19.98
CA LEU A 201 -24.32 27.47 19.74
C LEU A 201 -23.67 26.61 20.84
N HIS A 202 -23.96 26.91 22.11
CA HIS A 202 -23.51 26.11 23.24
C HIS A 202 -24.05 24.67 23.19
N MET A 203 -25.34 24.52 22.91
CA MET A 203 -25.95 23.20 22.76
C MET A 203 -25.26 22.39 21.62
N LYS A 204 -25.06 23.05 20.46
CA LYS A 204 -24.39 22.43 19.33
C LYS A 204 -22.95 21.98 19.70
N GLN A 205 -22.21 22.83 20.38
CA GLN A 205 -20.85 22.49 20.85
C GLN A 205 -20.86 21.25 21.77
N GLN A 206 -21.81 21.18 22.72
CA GLN A 206 -21.91 20.01 23.60
C GLN A 206 -22.38 18.75 22.84
N GLN A 207 -23.24 18.91 21.83
CA GLN A 207 -23.68 17.81 20.98
C GLN A 207 -22.49 17.23 20.18
N ASP A 208 -21.67 18.10 19.58
CA ASP A 208 -20.49 17.68 18.81
C ASP A 208 -19.46 16.96 19.72
N LEU A 209 -19.31 17.41 20.98
CA LEU A 209 -18.47 16.74 21.97
C LEU A 209 -19.00 15.34 22.33
N VAL A 210 -20.31 15.20 22.53
CA VAL A 210 -20.94 13.89 22.79
C VAL A 210 -20.69 12.95 21.61
N GLU A 211 -20.89 13.39 20.38
CA GLU A 211 -20.67 12.60 19.18
C GLU A 211 -19.20 12.13 19.06
N ALA A 212 -18.24 13.04 19.30
CA ALA A 212 -16.82 12.70 19.28
C ALA A 212 -16.44 11.66 20.36
N LEU A 213 -17.03 11.77 21.58
CA LEU A 213 -16.79 10.80 22.64
C LEU A 213 -17.46 9.44 22.37
N GLU A 214 -18.64 9.46 21.74
CA GLU A 214 -19.31 8.22 21.30
C GLU A 214 -18.48 7.47 20.26
N GLU A 215 -17.85 8.18 19.31
CA GLU A 215 -16.94 7.58 18.33
C GLU A 215 -15.75 6.94 19.03
N LYS A 216 -15.11 7.62 19.99
CA LYS A 216 -14.02 7.05 20.78
C LYS A 216 -14.45 5.81 21.57
N VAL A 217 -15.67 5.77 22.11
CA VAL A 217 -16.20 4.57 22.79
C VAL A 217 -16.43 3.43 21.79
N ARG A 218 -16.89 3.75 20.57
CA ARG A 218 -17.05 2.73 19.50
C ARG A 218 -15.70 2.17 19.07
N SER A 219 -14.70 3.04 18.84
CA SER A 219 -13.36 2.64 18.40
C SER A 219 -12.57 1.86 19.46
N ALA A 220 -13.01 1.91 20.73
CA ALA A 220 -12.47 1.02 21.77
C ALA A 220 -12.78 -0.46 21.55
N THR A 221 -13.67 -0.80 20.62
CA THR A 221 -14.00 -2.18 20.27
C THR A 221 -13.62 -2.42 18.83
N VAL A 222 -12.53 -3.15 18.62
CA VAL A 222 -11.97 -3.40 17.30
C VAL A 222 -12.59 -4.64 16.68
N PHE A 223 -13.30 -4.45 15.58
CA PHE A 223 -13.89 -5.52 14.79
C PHE A 223 -13.14 -5.68 13.45
N ALA A 224 -13.20 -6.89 12.89
CA ALA A 224 -12.72 -7.15 11.53
C ALA A 224 -13.64 -6.45 10.51
N PRO A 225 -13.14 -5.51 9.68
CA PRO A 225 -13.97 -4.81 8.70
C PRO A 225 -14.20 -5.63 7.43
N VAL A 226 -13.40 -6.66 7.19
CA VAL A 226 -13.44 -7.57 6.03
C VAL A 226 -13.27 -9.02 6.46
N ASP A 227 -13.69 -9.95 5.61
CA ASP A 227 -13.31 -11.35 5.73
C ASP A 227 -11.84 -11.52 5.32
N GLY A 228 -11.08 -12.34 6.07
CA GLY A 228 -9.67 -12.53 5.76
C GLY A 228 -8.91 -13.25 6.86
N THR A 229 -7.60 -13.07 6.89
CA THR A 229 -6.71 -13.61 7.93
C THR A 229 -6.12 -12.46 8.74
N LEU A 230 -6.15 -12.59 10.05
CA LEU A 230 -5.44 -11.71 10.98
C LEU A 230 -3.96 -12.10 10.97
N TYR A 231 -3.14 -11.44 10.14
CA TYR A 231 -1.75 -11.85 9.94
C TYR A 231 -0.75 -11.15 10.87
N SER A 232 -1.19 -10.10 11.59
CA SER A 232 -0.36 -9.40 12.58
C SER A 232 -1.24 -8.89 13.72
N LEU A 233 -0.83 -9.21 14.96
CA LEU A 233 -1.48 -8.79 16.19
C LEU A 233 -0.40 -8.46 17.24
N PRO A 234 0.25 -7.29 17.12
CA PRO A 234 1.43 -6.95 17.93
C PRO A 234 1.11 -6.61 19.38
N VAL A 235 -0.17 -6.62 19.79
CA VAL A 235 -0.61 -6.21 21.11
C VAL A 235 -1.15 -7.39 21.93
N ARG A 236 -1.00 -7.31 23.26
CA ARG A 236 -1.48 -8.30 24.23
C ARG A 236 -2.36 -7.63 25.28
N LYS A 237 -3.17 -8.43 25.95
CA LYS A 237 -3.95 -7.98 27.10
C LYS A 237 -3.05 -7.33 28.15
N GLY A 238 -3.41 -6.12 28.57
CA GLY A 238 -2.67 -5.31 29.54
C GLY A 238 -1.62 -4.39 28.96
N ASP A 239 -1.33 -4.47 27.66
CA ASP A 239 -0.39 -3.55 27.01
C ASP A 239 -0.97 -2.13 26.96
N PHE A 240 -0.10 -1.13 27.13
CA PHE A 240 -0.46 0.26 26.92
C PHE A 240 -0.20 0.63 25.46
N VAL A 241 -1.20 1.19 24.79
CA VAL A 241 -1.14 1.66 23.40
C VAL A 241 -1.28 3.16 23.34
N LYS A 242 -0.55 3.77 22.40
CA LYS A 242 -0.59 5.21 22.12
C LYS A 242 -1.45 5.48 20.90
N LEU A 243 -1.86 6.73 20.73
CA LEU A 243 -2.52 7.17 19.49
C LEU A 243 -1.68 6.80 18.25
N GLY A 244 -2.28 6.09 17.30
CA GLY A 244 -1.65 5.68 16.06
C GLY A 244 -0.93 4.33 16.11
N ASP A 245 -0.77 3.70 17.27
CA ASP A 245 -0.17 2.37 17.37
C ASP A 245 -1.02 1.35 16.61
N VAL A 246 -0.35 0.42 15.92
CA VAL A 246 -1.00 -0.67 15.21
C VAL A 246 -1.53 -1.69 16.20
N LEU A 247 -2.82 -1.97 16.14
CA LEU A 247 -3.50 -2.95 16.98
C LEU A 247 -3.63 -4.31 16.28
N ALA A 248 -3.97 -4.30 15.00
CA ALA A 248 -4.21 -5.50 14.23
C ALA A 248 -4.08 -5.23 12.74
N GLU A 249 -3.55 -6.20 11.99
CA GLU A 249 -3.49 -6.16 10.53
C GLU A 249 -4.15 -7.40 9.94
N MET A 250 -5.06 -7.19 8.99
CA MET A 250 -5.82 -8.25 8.33
C MET A 250 -5.94 -8.03 6.84
N ALA A 251 -5.97 -9.14 6.10
CA ALA A 251 -6.18 -9.12 4.66
C ALA A 251 -6.73 -10.47 4.16
N ASP A 252 -7.29 -10.48 2.95
CA ASP A 252 -7.45 -11.71 2.20
C ASP A 252 -6.08 -12.14 1.64
N LEU A 253 -5.53 -13.22 2.17
CA LEU A 253 -4.21 -13.73 1.79
C LEU A 253 -4.24 -14.77 0.67
N ARG A 254 -5.41 -15.07 0.09
CA ARG A 254 -5.52 -15.99 -1.05
C ARG A 254 -4.89 -15.42 -2.33
N GLN A 255 -4.80 -14.12 -2.42
CA GLN A 255 -4.03 -13.41 -3.42
C GLN A 255 -3.10 -12.44 -2.71
N VAL A 256 -1.83 -12.50 -3.05
CA VAL A 256 -0.81 -11.61 -2.49
C VAL A 256 -0.10 -10.89 -3.62
N ARG A 257 0.54 -9.81 -3.28
CA ARG A 257 1.42 -9.06 -4.16
C ARG A 257 2.86 -9.32 -3.74
N VAL A 258 3.72 -9.52 -4.72
CA VAL A 258 5.17 -9.55 -4.48
C VAL A 258 5.78 -8.30 -5.08
N ARG A 259 6.44 -7.53 -4.24
CA ARG A 259 7.27 -6.39 -4.65
C ARG A 259 8.66 -6.90 -4.94
N ALA A 260 8.97 -7.14 -6.22
CA ALA A 260 10.26 -7.60 -6.69
C ALA A 260 11.19 -6.42 -6.97
N PHE A 261 12.46 -6.58 -6.62
CA PHE A 261 13.52 -5.60 -6.85
C PHE A 261 14.39 -6.09 -8.00
N VAL A 262 14.26 -5.48 -9.15
CA VAL A 262 14.98 -5.81 -10.38
C VAL A 262 16.03 -4.76 -10.64
N ASP A 263 17.24 -5.18 -11.02
CA ASP A 263 18.35 -4.29 -11.32
C ASP A 263 18.08 -3.42 -12.56
N GLU A 264 18.58 -2.19 -12.53
CA GLU A 264 18.35 -1.19 -13.58
C GLU A 264 18.65 -1.69 -15.01
N PRO A 265 19.74 -2.45 -15.30
CA PRO A 265 20.01 -2.94 -16.64
C PRO A 265 18.92 -3.86 -17.22
N ASP A 266 18.19 -4.57 -16.36
CA ASP A 266 17.19 -5.56 -16.78
C ASP A 266 15.78 -4.96 -16.97
N LEU A 267 15.57 -3.73 -16.48
CA LEU A 267 14.24 -3.08 -16.51
C LEU A 267 13.70 -2.87 -17.92
N GLY A 268 14.58 -2.65 -18.90
CA GLY A 268 14.19 -2.43 -20.29
C GLY A 268 13.53 -3.62 -20.97
N SER A 269 13.67 -4.82 -20.39
CA SER A 269 13.13 -6.07 -20.92
C SER A 269 11.79 -6.46 -20.30
N LEU A 270 11.30 -5.70 -19.31
CA LEU A 270 10.07 -6.00 -18.59
C LEU A 270 8.82 -5.46 -19.28
N ALA A 271 7.78 -6.28 -19.31
CA ALA A 271 6.46 -5.90 -19.80
C ALA A 271 5.34 -6.33 -18.83
N PRO A 272 4.21 -5.62 -18.80
CA PRO A 272 3.05 -6.05 -18.04
C PRO A 272 2.52 -7.42 -18.52
N ASN A 273 1.94 -8.21 -17.61
CA ASN A 273 1.39 -9.54 -17.83
C ASN A 273 2.42 -10.65 -18.13
N GLU A 274 3.71 -10.39 -18.03
CA GLU A 274 4.72 -11.46 -18.07
C GLU A 274 4.52 -12.45 -16.94
N GLY A 275 4.81 -13.73 -17.20
CA GLY A 275 4.74 -14.79 -16.20
C GLY A 275 5.79 -14.61 -15.12
N VAL A 276 5.37 -14.84 -13.89
CA VAL A 276 6.25 -14.74 -12.71
C VAL A 276 6.22 -16.05 -11.94
N GLN A 277 7.38 -16.50 -11.53
CA GLN A 277 7.56 -17.62 -10.61
C GLN A 277 8.18 -17.10 -9.32
N VAL A 278 7.54 -17.41 -8.20
CA VAL A 278 8.02 -17.03 -6.87
C VAL A 278 8.48 -18.27 -6.13
N LEU A 279 9.67 -18.20 -5.59
CA LEU A 279 10.29 -19.27 -4.82
C LEU A 279 10.58 -18.75 -3.41
N TRP A 280 10.29 -19.59 -2.42
CA TRP A 280 10.57 -19.29 -1.02
C TRP A 280 11.47 -20.39 -0.42
N ASP A 281 12.61 -19.98 0.12
CA ASP A 281 13.63 -20.91 0.65
C ASP A 281 13.10 -21.83 1.75
N ALA A 282 12.10 -21.37 2.51
CA ALA A 282 11.46 -22.22 3.52
C ALA A 282 10.63 -23.36 2.92
N MET A 283 10.24 -23.25 1.64
CA MET A 283 9.47 -24.27 0.90
C MET A 283 10.08 -24.52 -0.50
N PRO A 284 11.29 -25.09 -0.60
CA PRO A 284 12.07 -25.16 -1.85
C PRO A 284 11.42 -25.96 -2.97
N ASN A 285 10.48 -26.86 -2.64
CA ASN A 285 9.78 -27.71 -3.62
C ASN A 285 8.46 -27.10 -4.10
N ARG A 286 8.17 -25.85 -3.70
CA ARG A 286 6.95 -25.14 -4.06
C ARG A 286 7.25 -23.90 -4.87
N ILE A 287 6.55 -23.76 -6.00
CA ILE A 287 6.60 -22.59 -6.87
C ILE A 287 5.22 -21.97 -6.87
N TRP A 288 5.12 -20.68 -6.61
CA TRP A 288 3.91 -19.91 -6.79
C TRP A 288 3.98 -19.17 -8.12
N ASN A 289 2.93 -19.30 -8.91
CA ASN A 289 2.83 -18.64 -10.20
C ASN A 289 2.07 -17.31 -10.04
N GLY A 290 2.46 -16.35 -10.86
CA GLY A 290 1.88 -15.05 -10.88
C GLY A 290 2.11 -14.31 -12.19
N LYS A 291 1.83 -13.02 -12.21
CA LYS A 291 2.04 -12.15 -13.37
C LYS A 291 2.56 -10.80 -12.93
N VAL A 292 3.33 -10.15 -13.79
CA VAL A 292 3.71 -8.74 -13.63
C VAL A 292 2.45 -7.88 -13.73
N GLU A 293 2.08 -7.23 -12.63
CA GLU A 293 0.95 -6.30 -12.55
C GLU A 293 1.39 -4.91 -13.00
N GLN A 294 2.55 -4.47 -12.52
CA GLN A 294 3.05 -3.13 -12.81
C GLN A 294 4.58 -3.15 -12.93
N VAL A 295 5.06 -2.58 -14.05
CA VAL A 295 6.48 -2.28 -14.24
C VAL A 295 6.84 -0.94 -13.58
N PRO A 296 8.08 -0.77 -13.07
CA PRO A 296 8.50 0.43 -12.39
C PRO A 296 8.51 1.64 -13.33
N LYS A 297 8.16 2.81 -12.77
CA LYS A 297 8.28 4.11 -13.47
C LYS A 297 9.44 4.95 -12.93
N GLN A 298 10.13 4.46 -11.92
CA GLN A 298 11.30 5.09 -11.31
C GLN A 298 12.27 4.04 -10.82
N VAL A 299 13.51 4.43 -10.72
CA VAL A 299 14.58 3.63 -10.13
C VAL A 299 14.92 4.20 -8.75
N VAL A 300 15.11 3.34 -7.77
CA VAL A 300 15.48 3.73 -6.41
C VAL A 300 16.83 3.12 -6.03
N ALA A 301 17.64 3.88 -5.32
CA ALA A 301 18.89 3.38 -4.77
C ALA A 301 18.60 2.47 -3.57
N ARG A 302 19.16 1.26 -3.59
CA ARG A 302 19.05 0.29 -2.49
C ARG A 302 20.44 -0.26 -2.14
N GLY A 303 21.06 0.32 -1.14
CA GLY A 303 22.48 0.07 -0.85
C GLY A 303 23.37 0.57 -1.98
N SER A 304 24.18 -0.31 -2.56
CA SER A 304 25.06 0.01 -3.71
C SER A 304 24.43 -0.25 -5.07
N ARG A 305 23.17 -0.63 -5.15
CA ARG A 305 22.47 -1.02 -6.39
C ARG A 305 21.35 -0.03 -6.71
N SER A 306 21.12 0.20 -8.00
CA SER A 306 19.94 0.88 -8.53
C SER A 306 18.93 -0.17 -8.97
N VAL A 307 17.72 -0.13 -8.39
CA VAL A 307 16.68 -1.12 -8.65
C VAL A 307 15.35 -0.48 -9.01
N GLY A 308 14.58 -1.15 -9.86
CA GLY A 308 13.17 -0.87 -10.09
C GLY A 308 12.28 -1.78 -9.25
N GLU A 309 11.21 -1.23 -8.68
CA GLU A 309 10.21 -2.00 -7.93
C GLU A 309 9.11 -2.50 -8.89
N VAL A 310 9.13 -3.80 -9.16
CA VAL A 310 8.14 -4.49 -9.99
C VAL A 310 7.07 -5.08 -9.07
N LEU A 311 5.80 -4.78 -9.34
CA LEU A 311 4.69 -5.37 -8.61
C LEU A 311 4.16 -6.58 -9.37
N CYS A 312 4.12 -7.72 -8.70
CA CYS A 312 3.65 -8.98 -9.25
C CYS A 312 2.44 -9.47 -8.44
N SER A 313 1.34 -9.79 -9.08
CA SER A 313 0.23 -10.50 -8.45
C SER A 313 0.53 -12.00 -8.43
N VAL A 314 0.29 -12.65 -7.30
CA VAL A 314 0.62 -14.07 -7.09
C VAL A 314 -0.56 -14.78 -6.45
N ASP A 315 -0.93 -15.92 -7.02
CA ASP A 315 -2.00 -16.77 -6.47
C ASP A 315 -1.48 -17.54 -5.25
N ASN A 316 -2.22 -17.45 -4.15
CA ASN A 316 -1.87 -18.06 -2.86
C ASN A 316 -3.08 -18.81 -2.26
N ASP A 317 -3.76 -19.62 -3.04
CA ASP A 317 -5.02 -20.28 -2.68
C ASP A 317 -4.97 -21.03 -1.35
N LYS A 318 -3.81 -21.61 -1.01
CA LYS A 318 -3.61 -22.35 0.23
C LYS A 318 -3.13 -21.50 1.39
N VAL A 319 -2.94 -20.19 1.18
CA VAL A 319 -2.45 -19.23 2.19
C VAL A 319 -1.13 -19.67 2.83
N GLU A 320 -0.26 -20.31 2.05
CA GLU A 320 1.06 -20.80 2.53
C GLU A 320 2.16 -19.74 2.39
N LEU A 321 2.04 -18.83 1.41
CA LEU A 321 2.94 -17.71 1.22
C LEU A 321 2.53 -16.59 2.18
N LEU A 322 3.36 -16.35 3.19
CA LEU A 322 3.05 -15.43 4.27
C LEU A 322 3.43 -13.98 3.92
N PRO A 323 2.68 -12.98 4.40
CA PRO A 323 3.09 -11.58 4.30
C PRO A 323 4.45 -11.32 4.94
N ASN A 324 5.15 -10.32 4.41
CA ASN A 324 6.46 -9.85 4.89
C ASN A 324 7.63 -10.81 4.71
N VAL A 325 7.46 -12.02 4.15
CA VAL A 325 8.58 -12.91 3.83
C VAL A 325 9.36 -12.41 2.60
N ASN A 326 10.66 -12.68 2.60
CA ASN A 326 11.52 -12.45 1.44
C ASN A 326 11.49 -13.69 0.55
N VAL A 327 11.42 -13.47 -0.75
CA VAL A 327 11.29 -14.49 -1.79
C VAL A 327 12.22 -14.19 -2.96
N GLU A 328 12.59 -15.23 -3.69
CA GLU A 328 13.20 -15.09 -5.02
C GLU A 328 12.08 -14.99 -6.07
N VAL A 329 12.21 -14.06 -6.98
CA VAL A 329 11.25 -13.82 -8.07
C VAL A 329 11.95 -14.05 -9.40
N ARG A 330 11.37 -14.89 -10.26
CA ARG A 330 11.82 -15.12 -11.64
C ARG A 330 10.75 -14.62 -12.57
N ILE A 331 11.05 -13.60 -13.36
CA ILE A 331 10.15 -13.01 -14.35
C ILE A 331 10.54 -13.57 -15.72
N LEU A 332 9.60 -14.19 -16.41
CA LEU A 332 9.82 -14.79 -17.73
C LEU A 332 9.61 -13.72 -18.80
N VAL A 333 10.71 -13.14 -19.29
CA VAL A 333 10.67 -11.95 -20.16
C VAL A 333 10.65 -12.25 -21.66
N HIS A 334 11.21 -13.37 -22.08
CA HIS A 334 11.22 -13.80 -23.48
C HIS A 334 11.04 -15.31 -23.57
N GLU A 335 9.98 -15.72 -24.24
CA GLU A 335 9.77 -17.12 -24.61
C GLU A 335 9.91 -17.23 -26.14
N GLN A 336 10.98 -17.89 -26.59
CA GLN A 336 11.20 -18.18 -28.02
C GLN A 336 11.02 -19.68 -28.22
N ARG A 337 10.09 -20.07 -29.11
CA ARG A 337 9.78 -21.48 -29.35
C ARG A 337 10.50 -22.02 -30.58
N GLY A 338 11.08 -23.20 -30.44
CA GLY A 338 11.70 -23.93 -31.53
C GLY A 338 12.90 -23.23 -32.16
N VAL A 339 13.64 -22.43 -31.39
CA VAL A 339 14.84 -21.72 -31.86
C VAL A 339 16.08 -22.61 -31.78
N LEU A 340 17.07 -22.33 -32.62
CA LEU A 340 18.37 -23.01 -32.55
C LEU A 340 19.08 -22.55 -31.28
N VAL A 341 19.53 -23.50 -30.47
CA VAL A 341 20.24 -23.21 -29.22
C VAL A 341 21.58 -23.86 -29.15
N VAL A 342 22.52 -23.19 -28.48
CA VAL A 342 23.86 -23.67 -28.18
C VAL A 342 24.18 -23.41 -26.70
N PRO A 343 24.84 -24.34 -25.99
CA PRO A 343 25.25 -24.09 -24.59
C PRO A 343 26.10 -22.84 -24.46
N ARG A 344 25.87 -22.04 -23.42
CA ARG A 344 26.66 -20.81 -23.17
C ARG A 344 28.15 -21.08 -23.11
N GLY A 345 28.53 -22.20 -22.51
CA GLY A 345 29.96 -22.60 -22.42
C GLY A 345 30.64 -22.84 -23.76
N ALA A 346 29.90 -23.17 -24.83
CA ALA A 346 30.47 -23.38 -26.18
C ALA A 346 30.70 -22.06 -26.92
N VAL A 347 30.03 -20.98 -26.52
CA VAL A 347 30.14 -19.66 -27.17
C VAL A 347 31.30 -18.90 -26.59
N ARG A 348 32.21 -18.45 -27.44
CA ARG A 348 33.38 -17.65 -27.11
C ARG A 348 33.20 -16.24 -27.68
N TYR A 349 33.93 -15.28 -27.12
CA TYR A 349 33.88 -13.90 -27.55
C TYR A 349 35.32 -13.40 -27.83
N ASP A 350 35.53 -12.88 -29.00
CA ASP A 350 36.82 -12.33 -29.41
C ASP A 350 36.61 -11.17 -30.40
N GLN A 351 37.35 -10.08 -30.20
CA GLN A 351 37.35 -8.88 -31.06
C GLN A 351 35.93 -8.33 -31.41
N GLY A 352 35.00 -8.41 -30.45
CA GLY A 352 33.61 -7.89 -30.66
C GLY A 352 32.66 -8.88 -31.31
N GLN A 353 33.10 -10.14 -31.59
CA GLN A 353 32.27 -11.15 -32.25
C GLN A 353 32.17 -12.42 -31.43
N HIS A 354 30.96 -13.02 -31.47
CA HIS A 354 30.75 -14.34 -30.88
C HIS A 354 31.10 -15.42 -31.90
N PHE A 355 31.78 -16.46 -31.44
CA PHE A 355 32.14 -17.62 -32.25
C PHE A 355 32.05 -18.92 -31.46
N VAL A 356 31.96 -20.01 -32.14
CA VAL A 356 32.05 -21.36 -31.61
C VAL A 356 33.16 -22.13 -32.32
N LEU A 357 33.60 -23.19 -31.69
CA LEU A 357 34.45 -24.18 -32.34
C LEU A 357 33.58 -25.33 -32.84
N ALA A 358 33.24 -25.27 -34.13
CA ALA A 358 32.45 -26.28 -34.79
C ALA A 358 33.32 -27.54 -35.04
N TYR A 359 32.79 -28.70 -34.66
CA TYR A 359 33.47 -30.00 -34.82
C TYR A 359 33.14 -30.65 -36.14
N ASP A 360 34.15 -30.92 -36.96
CA ASP A 360 34.03 -31.57 -38.25
C ASP A 360 34.98 -32.82 -38.26
N GLY A 361 34.38 -33.95 -37.92
CA GLY A 361 35.03 -35.28 -37.93
C GLY A 361 36.12 -35.48 -36.87
N ASP A 362 37.25 -34.82 -36.94
CA ASP A 362 38.38 -34.92 -36.00
C ASP A 362 39.04 -33.56 -35.73
N VAL A 363 38.55 -32.49 -36.30
CA VAL A 363 39.09 -31.14 -36.18
C VAL A 363 38.03 -30.16 -35.74
N VAL A 364 38.41 -29.14 -34.98
CA VAL A 364 37.53 -28.05 -34.65
C VAL A 364 37.90 -26.83 -35.48
N HIS A 365 36.84 -26.16 -36.01
CA HIS A 365 36.99 -24.94 -36.81
C HIS A 365 36.27 -23.77 -36.17
N ARG A 366 36.92 -22.61 -36.16
CA ARG A 366 36.27 -21.37 -35.73
C ARG A 366 35.13 -21.04 -36.68
N ARG A 367 33.93 -20.86 -36.14
CA ARG A 367 32.75 -20.42 -36.91
C ARG A 367 32.10 -19.26 -36.16
N ASP A 368 32.11 -18.10 -36.81
CA ASP A 368 31.48 -16.92 -36.27
C ASP A 368 29.97 -17.08 -36.28
N ILE A 369 29.33 -16.67 -35.21
CA ILE A 369 27.86 -16.79 -35.01
C ILE A 369 27.26 -15.47 -34.58
N LYS A 370 25.97 -15.28 -34.90
CA LYS A 370 25.18 -14.23 -34.30
C LYS A 370 24.27 -14.86 -33.25
N VAL A 371 24.39 -14.40 -32.03
CA VAL A 371 23.53 -14.83 -30.92
C VAL A 371 22.34 -13.89 -30.76
N GLY A 372 21.21 -14.45 -30.35
CA GLY A 372 20.00 -13.73 -30.02
C GLY A 372 19.77 -13.71 -28.49
N VAL A 373 18.62 -14.21 -28.04
CA VAL A 373 18.24 -14.24 -26.64
C VAL A 373 19.19 -15.14 -25.85
N ALA A 374 19.63 -14.65 -24.70
CA ALA A 374 20.43 -15.39 -23.73
C ALA A 374 19.50 -16.02 -22.68
N GLY A 375 19.34 -17.33 -22.74
CA GLY A 375 18.69 -18.09 -21.66
C GLY A 375 19.65 -18.39 -20.52
N GLU A 376 19.21 -19.14 -19.52
CA GLU A 376 20.00 -19.47 -18.32
C GLU A 376 21.31 -20.20 -18.69
N ASN A 377 21.23 -21.27 -19.48
CA ASN A 377 22.39 -22.15 -19.82
C ASN A 377 22.67 -22.19 -21.32
N LYS A 378 21.87 -21.56 -22.18
CA LYS A 378 21.98 -21.63 -23.63
C LYS A 378 21.81 -20.24 -24.26
N TYR A 379 22.40 -20.06 -25.45
CA TYR A 379 22.17 -18.92 -26.33
C TYR A 379 21.29 -19.33 -27.50
N GLU A 380 20.41 -18.46 -27.92
CA GLU A 380 19.78 -18.54 -29.23
C GLU A 380 20.81 -18.24 -30.32
N VAL A 381 20.80 -19.02 -31.40
CA VAL A 381 21.64 -18.82 -32.58
C VAL A 381 20.78 -18.28 -33.73
N LEU A 382 21.00 -17.01 -34.08
CA LEU A 382 20.30 -16.37 -35.19
C LEU A 382 20.91 -16.72 -36.55
N SER A 383 22.25 -16.91 -36.61
CA SER A 383 22.95 -17.30 -37.83
C SER A 383 24.34 -17.91 -37.52
N GLY A 384 24.86 -18.66 -38.47
CA GLY A 384 26.22 -19.27 -38.40
C GLY A 384 26.21 -20.76 -38.08
N LEU A 385 25.11 -21.34 -37.58
CA LEU A 385 24.96 -22.77 -37.32
C LEU A 385 23.65 -23.31 -37.89
N ALA A 386 23.61 -24.59 -38.17
CA ALA A 386 22.43 -25.34 -38.56
C ALA A 386 22.08 -26.39 -37.50
N GLN A 387 20.83 -26.86 -37.53
CA GLN A 387 20.39 -27.96 -36.67
C GLN A 387 21.21 -29.23 -36.97
N GLY A 388 21.77 -29.84 -35.92
CA GLY A 388 22.62 -31.02 -36.04
C GLY A 388 24.13 -30.71 -36.13
N ASP A 389 24.52 -29.44 -36.32
CA ASP A 389 25.92 -29.04 -36.20
C ASP A 389 26.45 -29.43 -34.81
N LYS A 390 27.72 -29.80 -34.76
CA LYS A 390 28.38 -30.18 -33.51
C LYS A 390 29.33 -29.09 -33.07
N VAL A 391 29.29 -28.71 -31.78
CA VAL A 391 30.18 -27.70 -31.22
C VAL A 391 30.95 -28.25 -30.04
N ALA A 392 32.20 -27.82 -29.89
CA ALA A 392 33.06 -28.25 -28.82
C ALA A 392 32.85 -27.37 -27.59
N LEU A 393 32.66 -28.00 -26.41
CA LEU A 393 32.70 -27.29 -25.14
C LEU A 393 34.15 -27.00 -24.69
N PRO A 394 34.39 -25.92 -23.92
CA PRO A 394 35.72 -25.69 -23.36
C PRO A 394 36.06 -26.80 -22.38
N GLY A 395 37.31 -27.27 -22.46
CA GLY A 395 37.89 -28.24 -21.56
C GLY A 395 39.17 -27.71 -20.94
N GLU A 396 40.01 -28.61 -20.39
CA GLU A 396 41.28 -28.22 -19.78
C GLU A 396 42.32 -27.71 -20.82
N VAL A 397 42.09 -27.97 -22.11
CA VAL A 397 43.01 -27.60 -23.20
C VAL A 397 42.45 -26.39 -23.96
N ASP A 398 43.30 -25.39 -24.20
CA ASP A 398 42.95 -24.24 -25.02
C ASP A 398 42.88 -24.65 -26.50
N LEU A 399 41.67 -24.80 -27.01
CA LEU A 399 41.39 -25.16 -28.38
C LEU A 399 41.48 -23.96 -29.31
N ARG A 400 42.23 -24.10 -30.42
CA ARG A 400 42.35 -23.10 -31.49
C ARG A 400 41.75 -23.65 -32.78
N ASP A 401 41.54 -22.75 -33.73
CA ASP A 401 41.13 -23.14 -35.08
C ASP A 401 42.09 -24.14 -35.70
N GLY A 402 41.57 -25.21 -36.29
CA GLY A 402 42.35 -26.29 -36.87
C GLY A 402 42.92 -27.32 -35.87
N THR A 403 42.59 -27.24 -34.59
CA THR A 403 43.09 -28.22 -33.59
C THR A 403 42.39 -29.56 -33.80
N LYS A 404 43.23 -30.65 -33.90
CA LYS A 404 42.68 -32.01 -33.88
C LYS A 404 42.22 -32.40 -32.50
N VAL A 405 41.01 -32.91 -32.40
CA VAL A 405 40.37 -33.33 -31.15
C VAL A 405 39.74 -34.70 -31.28
N ARG A 406 39.58 -35.38 -30.18
CA ARG A 406 38.80 -36.62 -30.11
C ARG A 406 37.51 -36.34 -29.34
N ALA A 407 36.37 -36.67 -29.93
CA ALA A 407 35.10 -36.55 -29.24
C ALA A 407 35.07 -37.43 -27.99
N ALA A 408 34.85 -36.85 -26.82
CA ALA A 408 34.43 -37.57 -25.63
C ALA A 408 32.91 -37.74 -25.72
N GLU A 409 32.41 -38.97 -25.79
CA GLU A 409 30.96 -39.23 -25.68
C GLU A 409 30.52 -38.77 -24.31
N GLY A 410 29.75 -37.67 -24.27
CA GLY A 410 29.08 -37.21 -23.06
C GLY A 410 27.99 -38.22 -22.67
N LYS A 411 28.02 -38.61 -21.38
CA LYS A 411 26.93 -39.34 -20.74
C LYS A 411 25.67 -38.46 -20.60
#